data_d16c30eb9566de808c622dcd9b39ea95
#
_entry.id   d16c30eb9566de808c622dcd9b39ea95
#
_cell.length_a   1.000
_cell.length_b   1.000
_cell.length_c   1.000
_cell.angle_alpha   90.00
_cell.angle_beta   90.00
_cell.angle_gamma   90.00
#
_symmetry.space_group_name_H-M   'P 1'
#
loop_
_entity.id
_entity.type
_entity.pdbx_description
1 polymer ?
#
loop_
_entity_poly.entity_id
_entity_poly.type
_entity_poly.pdbx_seq_one_letter_code
_entity_poly.pdbx_strand_id
1 'polypeptide(L)'
;MKLKIGIFDSGIGGFTILNSLLKTRKDVEVFYLADTKRIPFGNKNYKEIRLIAKEICTFFGDKNLDALLVACNTTNACALDILEDKLKVPCFDLINSVSEIVDKQIIGVLATQTTVRSSYCLLYTSDAADDP
;
A
#
# COMPACT_ATOMS: atom_id res chain seq x y z
N MET A 1 25.71 -3.59 6.40
CA MET A 1 24.64 -4.42 5.83
C MET A 1 23.53 -3.50 5.32
N LYS A 2 23.00 -3.76 4.15
CA LYS A 2 21.90 -2.94 3.59
C LYS A 2 20.56 -3.48 4.07
N LEU A 3 19.63 -2.57 4.38
CA LEU A 3 18.24 -2.93 4.62
C LEU A 3 17.56 -3.34 3.31
N LYS A 4 16.88 -4.45 3.32
CA LYS A 4 16.15 -4.98 2.16
C LYS A 4 14.70 -4.51 2.22
N ILE A 5 14.35 -3.61 1.33
CA ILE A 5 13.04 -2.97 1.28
C ILE A 5 12.28 -3.42 0.04
N GLY A 6 11.11 -4.03 0.24
CA GLY A 6 10.16 -4.26 -0.83
C GLY A 6 9.34 -3.00 -1.09
N ILE A 7 9.06 -2.71 -2.35
CA ILE A 7 8.06 -1.70 -2.73
C ILE A 7 7.09 -2.34 -3.71
N PHE A 8 5.80 -2.28 -3.40
CA PHE A 8 4.75 -2.74 -4.28
C PHE A 8 3.85 -1.60 -4.75
N ASP A 9 3.60 -1.55 -6.04
CA ASP A 9 2.56 -0.73 -6.65
C ASP A 9 1.85 -1.48 -7.78
N SER A 10 0.63 -1.08 -8.10
CA SER A 10 -0.10 -1.61 -9.25
C SER A 10 0.36 -1.00 -10.58
N GLY A 11 1.04 0.14 -10.54
CA GLY A 11 1.47 0.87 -11.74
C GLY A 11 2.82 1.55 -11.55
N ILE A 12 2.89 2.83 -11.92
CA ILE A 12 4.12 3.63 -11.90
C ILE A 12 4.18 4.68 -10.79
N GLY A 13 3.06 4.92 -10.09
CA GLY A 13 2.98 5.93 -9.02
C GLY A 13 3.96 5.67 -7.88
N GLY A 14 4.25 4.42 -7.60
CA GLY A 14 5.22 4.01 -6.58
C GLY A 14 6.66 4.46 -6.83
N PHE A 15 7.02 4.90 -8.04
CA PHE A 15 8.33 5.50 -8.32
C PHE A 15 8.57 6.78 -7.55
N THR A 16 7.53 7.51 -7.19
CA THR A 16 7.64 8.69 -6.32
C THR A 16 8.18 8.30 -4.94
N ILE A 17 7.67 7.21 -4.38
CA ILE A 17 8.13 6.66 -3.10
C ILE A 17 9.55 6.13 -3.22
N LEU A 18 9.85 5.37 -4.27
CA LEU A 18 11.19 4.86 -4.53
C LEU A 18 12.21 6.00 -4.59
N ASN A 19 11.91 7.05 -5.35
CA ASN A 19 12.79 8.20 -5.49
C ASN A 19 13.02 8.92 -4.14
N SER A 20 11.98 9.08 -3.34
CA SER A 20 12.09 9.68 -2.00
C SER A 20 12.95 8.81 -1.07
N LEU A 21 12.73 7.52 -1.07
CA LEU A 21 13.52 6.58 -0.27
C LEU A 21 15.00 6.65 -0.64
N LEU A 22 15.35 6.59 -1.92
CA LEU A 22 16.73 6.60 -2.40
C LEU A 22 17.44 7.95 -2.20
N LYS A 23 16.69 9.05 -2.08
CA LYS A 23 17.26 10.36 -1.71
C LYS A 23 17.63 10.41 -0.23
N THR A 24 16.83 9.81 0.63
CA THR A 24 16.98 9.89 2.08
C THR A 24 17.84 8.77 2.67
N ARG A 25 17.87 7.60 2.03
CA ARG A 25 18.60 6.42 2.51
C ARG A 25 19.53 5.87 1.42
N LYS A 26 20.80 5.68 1.81
CA LYS A 26 21.84 5.11 0.91
C LYS A 26 22.19 3.67 1.28
N ASP A 27 21.73 3.22 2.42
CA ASP A 27 21.97 1.91 3.01
C ASP A 27 20.85 0.90 2.73
N VAL A 28 20.15 1.05 1.61
CA VAL A 28 19.03 0.17 1.21
C VAL A 28 19.32 -0.61 -0.06
N GLU A 29 18.75 -1.82 -0.12
CA GLU A 29 18.59 -2.63 -1.32
C GLU A 29 17.09 -2.74 -1.58
N VAL A 30 16.65 -2.32 -2.75
CA VAL A 30 15.21 -2.21 -3.04
C VAL A 30 14.78 -3.27 -4.06
N PHE A 31 13.73 -3.99 -3.72
CA PHE A 31 12.99 -4.88 -4.62
C PHE A 31 11.66 -4.23 -4.99
N TYR A 32 11.56 -3.73 -6.20
CA TYR A 32 10.36 -3.04 -6.68
C TYR A 32 9.52 -3.96 -7.56
N LEU A 33 8.24 -4.12 -7.20
CA LEU A 33 7.26 -4.85 -8.00
C LEU A 33 6.14 -3.89 -8.44
N ALA A 34 5.96 -3.74 -9.75
CA ALA A 34 4.83 -3.07 -10.37
C ALA A 34 3.99 -4.09 -11.14
N ASP A 35 2.75 -4.31 -10.73
CA ASP A 35 1.83 -5.23 -11.41
C ASP A 35 1.09 -4.54 -12.56
N THR A 36 1.85 -4.06 -13.53
CA THR A 36 1.32 -3.31 -14.67
C THR A 36 0.45 -4.15 -15.60
N LYS A 37 0.56 -5.47 -15.53
CA LYS A 37 -0.22 -6.37 -16.38
C LYS A 37 -1.71 -6.40 -15.99
N ARG A 38 -2.03 -6.16 -14.71
CA ARG A 38 -3.39 -6.30 -14.18
C ARG A 38 -4.06 -4.98 -13.84
N ILE A 39 -3.47 -3.84 -14.21
CA ILE A 39 -4.10 -2.53 -14.02
C ILE A 39 -5.36 -2.38 -14.89
N PRO A 40 -6.36 -1.60 -14.44
CA PRO A 40 -6.41 -0.81 -13.21
C PRO A 40 -6.91 -1.62 -12.00
N PHE A 41 -6.25 -1.49 -10.87
CA PHE A 41 -6.66 -2.15 -9.62
C PHE A 41 -7.93 -1.54 -9.03
N GLY A 42 -8.14 -0.24 -9.23
CA GLY A 42 -9.30 0.47 -8.70
C GLY A 42 -10.67 -0.01 -9.22
N ASN A 43 -10.70 -0.79 -10.29
CA ASN A 43 -11.91 -1.39 -10.87
C ASN A 43 -12.11 -2.86 -10.45
N LYS A 44 -11.15 -3.45 -9.75
CA LYS A 44 -11.24 -4.83 -9.29
C LYS A 44 -12.06 -4.91 -8.00
N ASN A 45 -12.73 -6.03 -7.81
CA ASN A 45 -13.45 -6.25 -6.58
C ASN A 45 -12.50 -6.66 -5.43
N TYR A 46 -13.01 -6.60 -4.21
CA TYR A 46 -12.26 -6.89 -2.99
C TYR A 46 -11.58 -8.28 -3.02
N LYS A 47 -12.29 -9.31 -3.51
CA LYS A 47 -11.76 -10.68 -3.56
C LYS A 47 -10.60 -10.81 -4.55
N GLU A 48 -10.69 -10.15 -5.71
CA GLU A 48 -9.63 -10.16 -6.71
C GLU A 48 -8.35 -9.51 -6.16
N ILE A 49 -8.45 -8.37 -5.48
CA ILE A 49 -7.29 -7.71 -4.88
C ILE A 49 -6.63 -8.62 -3.84
N ARG A 50 -7.41 -9.30 -3.03
CA ARG A 50 -6.89 -10.22 -2.01
C ARG A 50 -6.19 -11.45 -2.61
N LEU A 51 -6.67 -11.97 -3.74
CA LEU A 51 -5.97 -13.04 -4.47
C LEU A 51 -4.64 -12.54 -5.05
N ILE A 52 -4.63 -11.36 -5.64
CA ILE A 52 -3.41 -10.73 -6.14
C ILE A 52 -2.39 -10.51 -5.01
N ALA A 53 -2.84 -10.08 -3.84
CA ALA A 53 -1.96 -9.90 -2.68
C ALA A 53 -1.23 -11.19 -2.27
N LYS A 54 -1.88 -12.34 -2.38
CA LYS A 54 -1.23 -13.63 -2.12
C LYS A 54 -0.11 -13.92 -3.11
N GLU A 55 -0.27 -13.56 -4.37
CA GLU A 55 0.77 -13.72 -5.39
C GLU A 55 1.92 -12.72 -5.16
N ILE A 56 1.61 -11.50 -4.73
CA ILE A 56 2.61 -10.51 -4.32
C ILE A 56 3.48 -11.07 -3.18
N CYS A 57 2.86 -11.72 -2.20
CA CYS A 57 3.58 -12.39 -1.12
C CYS A 57 4.54 -13.47 -1.63
N THR A 58 4.14 -14.20 -2.68
CA THR A 58 5.01 -15.21 -3.30
C THR A 58 6.25 -14.57 -3.91
N PHE A 59 6.09 -13.42 -4.59
CA PHE A 59 7.22 -12.69 -5.16
C PHE A 59 8.21 -12.20 -4.11
N PHE A 60 7.70 -11.66 -3.01
CA PHE A 60 8.55 -11.09 -1.96
C PHE A 60 9.07 -12.11 -0.95
N GLY A 61 8.46 -13.28 -0.86
CA GLY A 61 8.70 -14.25 0.20
C GLY A 61 10.14 -14.81 0.24
N ASP A 62 10.83 -14.86 -0.90
CA ASP A 62 12.21 -15.33 -1.00
C ASP A 62 13.26 -14.20 -0.92
N LYS A 63 12.85 -12.95 -0.79
CA LYS A 63 13.75 -11.79 -0.80
C LYS A 63 14.36 -11.46 0.57
N ASN A 64 13.86 -12.09 1.64
CA ASN A 64 14.28 -11.80 3.02
C ASN A 64 14.21 -10.30 3.34
N LEU A 65 13.03 -9.71 3.12
CA LEU A 65 12.80 -8.29 3.33
C LEU A 65 12.90 -7.92 4.82
N ASP A 66 13.36 -6.71 5.10
CA ASP A 66 13.28 -6.08 6.42
C ASP A 66 11.98 -5.28 6.57
N ALA A 67 11.42 -4.77 5.46
CA ALA A 67 10.14 -4.06 5.44
C ALA A 67 9.53 -4.05 4.03
N LEU A 68 8.20 -3.83 3.96
CA LEU A 68 7.46 -3.63 2.72
C LEU A 68 6.78 -2.26 2.72
N LEU A 69 7.00 -1.47 1.67
CA LEU A 69 6.25 -0.24 1.40
C LEU A 69 5.16 -0.55 0.37
N VAL A 70 3.91 -0.37 0.76
CA VAL A 70 2.77 -0.63 -0.11
C VAL A 70 2.30 0.70 -0.71
N ALA A 71 2.75 0.99 -1.92
CA ALA A 71 2.45 2.24 -2.61
C ALA A 71 1.07 2.26 -3.29
N CYS A 72 0.45 1.09 -3.44
CA CYS A 72 -0.88 0.97 -4.02
C CYS A 72 -1.96 1.13 -2.95
N ASN A 73 -2.68 2.26 -2.96
CA ASN A 73 -3.73 2.54 -1.99
C ASN A 73 -4.90 1.54 -2.08
N THR A 74 -5.24 1.06 -3.25
CA THR A 74 -6.29 0.04 -3.41
C THR A 74 -5.89 -1.28 -2.73
N THR A 75 -4.63 -1.69 -2.85
CA THR A 75 -4.12 -2.88 -2.17
C THR A 75 -4.05 -2.68 -0.66
N ASN A 76 -3.61 -1.51 -0.20
CA ASN A 76 -3.65 -1.16 1.23
C ASN A 76 -5.06 -1.31 1.80
N ALA A 77 -6.04 -0.75 1.12
CA ALA A 77 -7.42 -0.75 1.57
C ALA A 77 -8.06 -2.14 1.62
N CYS A 78 -7.59 -3.09 0.79
CA CYS A 78 -8.25 -4.39 0.63
C CYS A 78 -7.46 -5.57 1.21
N ALA A 79 -6.15 -5.46 1.34
CA ALA A 79 -5.32 -6.65 1.54
C ALA A 79 -4.03 -6.43 2.36
N LEU A 80 -3.91 -5.32 3.07
CA LEU A 80 -2.72 -5.06 3.92
C LEU A 80 -2.52 -6.18 4.95
N ASP A 81 -3.60 -6.67 5.54
CA ASP A 81 -3.60 -7.78 6.48
C ASP A 81 -2.98 -9.06 5.92
N ILE A 82 -3.23 -9.38 4.64
CA ILE A 82 -2.64 -10.54 3.97
C ILE A 82 -1.12 -10.36 3.81
N LEU A 83 -0.69 -9.16 3.42
CA LEU A 83 0.74 -8.88 3.25
C LEU A 83 1.49 -9.01 4.58
N GLU A 84 0.96 -8.42 5.64
CA GLU A 84 1.54 -8.48 6.98
C GLU A 84 1.59 -9.90 7.52
N ASP A 85 0.47 -10.64 7.41
CA ASP A 85 0.39 -12.01 7.93
C ASP A 85 1.33 -12.97 7.21
N LYS A 86 1.41 -12.87 5.89
CA LYS A 86 2.21 -13.82 5.09
C LYS A 86 3.70 -13.49 5.06
N LEU A 87 4.07 -12.22 4.98
CA LEU A 87 5.47 -11.82 4.89
C LEU A 87 6.15 -11.70 6.25
N LYS A 88 5.38 -11.47 7.32
CA LYS A 88 5.90 -11.33 8.70
C LYS A 88 6.95 -10.22 8.83
N VAL A 89 6.82 -9.17 8.03
CA VAL A 89 7.66 -7.97 8.09
C VAL A 89 6.79 -6.73 8.28
N PRO A 90 7.32 -5.63 8.84
CA PRO A 90 6.58 -4.38 8.90
C PRO A 90 6.12 -3.93 7.52
N CYS A 91 4.84 -3.65 7.38
CA CYS A 91 4.27 -3.09 6.17
C CYS A 91 3.88 -1.63 6.42
N PHE A 92 4.34 -0.75 5.56
CA PHE A 92 4.05 0.68 5.62
C PHE A 92 3.19 1.08 4.44
N ASP A 93 2.11 1.76 4.72
CA ASP A 93 1.18 2.26 3.72
C ASP A 93 1.04 3.78 3.78
N LEU A 94 0.56 4.37 2.67
CA LEU A 94 0.44 5.82 2.56
C LEU A 94 -0.73 6.37 3.35
N ILE A 95 -1.82 5.62 3.49
CA ILE A 95 -3.04 6.10 4.16
C ILE A 95 -2.77 6.31 5.64
N ASN A 96 -2.18 5.32 6.32
CA ASN A 96 -1.78 5.45 7.71
C ASN A 96 -0.75 6.58 7.90
N SER A 97 0.26 6.64 7.02
CA SER A 97 1.31 7.67 7.10
C SER A 97 0.74 9.08 6.96
N VAL A 98 -0.23 9.30 6.07
CA VAL A 98 -0.89 10.60 5.90
C VAL A 98 -1.76 10.93 7.11
N SER A 99 -2.49 9.96 7.67
CA SER A 99 -3.37 10.19 8.82
C SER A 99 -2.60 10.67 10.06
N GLU A 100 -1.34 10.26 10.22
CA GLU A 100 -0.48 10.69 11.34
C GLU A 100 -0.04 12.15 11.24
N ILE A 101 0.03 12.72 10.03
CA ILE A 101 0.55 14.08 9.79
C ILE A 101 -0.54 15.11 9.49
N VAL A 102 -1.76 14.67 9.20
CA VAL A 102 -2.86 15.60 8.89
C VAL A 102 -3.58 16.01 10.18
N ASP A 103 -3.48 17.30 10.48
CA ASP A 103 -4.12 17.93 11.63
C ASP A 103 -5.23 18.91 11.14
N LYS A 104 -6.28 18.36 10.56
CA LYS A 104 -7.45 19.13 10.07
C LYS A 104 -8.74 18.42 10.43
N GLN A 105 -9.77 19.20 10.79
CA GLN A 105 -11.09 18.67 11.13
C GLN A 105 -11.88 18.19 9.91
N ILE A 106 -11.65 18.80 8.76
CA ILE A 106 -12.33 18.46 7.50
C ILE A 106 -11.31 18.10 6.45
N ILE A 107 -11.39 16.89 5.93
CA ILE A 107 -10.48 16.35 4.93
C ILE A 107 -11.29 15.81 3.76
N GLY A 108 -10.96 16.25 2.55
CA GLY A 108 -11.47 15.64 1.33
C GLY A 108 -10.60 14.46 0.91
N VAL A 109 -11.22 13.32 0.58
CA VAL A 109 -10.53 12.14 0.08
C VAL A 109 -10.91 11.87 -1.37
N LEU A 110 -9.91 11.81 -2.24
CA LEU A 110 -10.06 11.38 -3.63
C LEU A 110 -9.37 10.02 -3.79
N ALA A 111 -10.13 8.99 -4.10
CA ALA A 111 -9.63 7.63 -4.20
C ALA A 111 -10.37 6.81 -5.26
N THR A 112 -9.81 5.64 -5.61
CA THR A 112 -10.50 4.71 -6.50
C THR A 112 -11.76 4.16 -5.85
N GLN A 113 -12.72 3.72 -6.66
CA GLN A 113 -13.99 3.19 -6.19
C GLN A 113 -13.80 2.02 -5.20
N THR A 114 -12.88 1.13 -5.48
CA THR A 114 -12.57 -0.01 -4.60
C THR A 114 -12.00 0.45 -3.26
N THR A 115 -11.13 1.45 -3.25
CA THR A 115 -10.59 2.04 -2.02
C THR A 115 -11.69 2.68 -1.19
N VAL A 116 -12.56 3.48 -1.80
CA VAL A 116 -13.69 4.13 -1.10
C VAL A 116 -14.64 3.09 -0.51
N ARG A 117 -14.99 2.06 -1.28
CA ARG A 117 -15.90 0.99 -0.83
C ARG A 117 -15.33 0.09 0.27
N SER A 118 -14.01 0.04 0.42
CA SER A 118 -13.37 -0.75 1.47
C SER A 118 -13.56 -0.20 2.88
N SER A 119 -14.03 1.05 3.00
CA SER A 119 -14.13 1.79 4.26
C SER A 119 -12.78 2.03 4.97
N TYR A 120 -11.67 1.65 4.39
CA TYR A 120 -10.34 1.81 5.00
C TYR A 120 -10.00 3.28 5.27
N CYS A 121 -10.31 4.17 4.32
CA CYS A 121 -10.13 5.61 4.49
C CYS A 121 -11.02 6.20 5.61
N LEU A 122 -12.15 5.55 5.93
CA LEU A 122 -13.11 6.01 6.93
C LEU A 122 -12.68 5.67 8.36
N LEU A 123 -11.78 4.72 8.56
CA LEU A 123 -11.27 4.35 9.88
C LEU A 123 -10.53 5.51 10.57
N TYR A 124 -10.09 6.49 9.80
CA TYR A 124 -9.30 7.63 10.29
C TYR A 124 -10.07 8.96 10.25
N THR A 125 -11.34 8.94 9.86
CA THR A 125 -12.21 10.12 9.83
C THR A 125 -13.42 9.88 10.73
N SER A 126 -13.50 10.58 11.85
CA SER A 126 -14.52 10.36 12.87
C SER A 126 -15.96 10.60 12.40
N ASP A 127 -16.16 11.34 11.32
CA ASP A 127 -17.49 11.77 10.86
C ASP A 127 -17.95 11.11 9.54
N ALA A 128 -17.11 10.31 8.92
CA ALA A 128 -17.45 9.67 7.64
C ALA A 128 -18.39 8.46 7.80
N ALA A 129 -18.64 8.02 9.03
CA ALA A 129 -19.57 6.94 9.32
C ALA A 129 -21.05 7.34 9.18
N ASP A 130 -21.35 8.66 9.14
CA ASP A 130 -22.71 9.21 9.10
C ASP A 130 -23.15 9.66 7.70
N ASP A 131 -22.31 9.53 6.68
CA ASP A 131 -22.65 9.89 5.32
C ASP A 131 -23.16 8.65 4.56
N PRO A 132 -24.42 8.65 4.11
CA PRO A 132 -25.04 7.51 3.45
C PRO A 132 -24.47 7.22 2.06
#